data_4671b0ea8a631d322d671d5bd797877d
#
_entry.id   4671b0ea8a631d322d671d5bd797877d
#
_cell.length_a   1.000
_cell.length_b   1.000
_cell.length_c   1.000
_cell.angle_alpha   90.00
_cell.angle_beta   90.00
_cell.angle_gamma   90.00
#
_symmetry.space_group_name_H-M   'P 1'
#
loop_
_entity.id
_entity.type
_entity.pdbx_description
1 polymer ?
#
loop_
_entity_poly.entity_id
_entity_poly.type
_entity_poly.pdbx_seq_one_letter_code
_entity_poly.pdbx_strand_id
1 'polypeptide(L)'
;DMIITHRPYDYHRDHRYTSQLVMDASYMLIVPHYFGEFPPQTREMPVICYAFDKFKNPKPFQIDVLLNIDDIYEEKVKAIAHHESQFFEWLPWTIQMENIITEETDLDKRLELVGMVLNNNFGPISEQYFEFLKTAFPGKKNVSFEAFEICEYGKQPKKSELKKLFPGAYFTKPGELDKYNK
;
A
#
# COMPACT_ATOMS: atom_id res chain seq x y z
N ASP A 1 -1.90 -3.94 17.06
CA ASP A 1 -0.83 -3.93 16.06
C ASP A 1 -1.39 -4.17 14.67
N MET A 2 -0.63 -3.83 13.63
CA MET A 2 -1.05 -3.90 12.24
C MET A 2 0.06 -4.50 11.38
N ILE A 3 -0.32 -5.28 10.37
CA ILE A 3 0.56 -5.82 9.34
C ILE A 3 0.09 -5.31 7.99
N ILE A 4 1.00 -4.84 7.16
CA ILE A 4 0.73 -4.48 5.76
C ILE A 4 1.44 -5.50 4.87
N THR A 5 0.71 -6.07 3.93
CA THR A 5 1.21 -7.07 2.99
C THR A 5 0.57 -6.92 1.61
N HIS A 6 0.89 -7.79 0.67
CA HIS A 6 0.27 -7.84 -0.64
C HIS A 6 -1.04 -8.62 -0.64
N ARG A 7 -1.87 -8.46 -1.69
CA ARG A 7 -2.97 -9.39 -1.93
C ARG A 7 -2.43 -10.74 -2.44
N PRO A 8 -3.08 -11.87 -2.11
CA PRO A 8 -2.63 -13.20 -2.55
C PRO A 8 -2.76 -13.45 -4.06
N TYR A 9 -3.24 -12.48 -4.81
CA TYR A 9 -3.54 -12.56 -6.26
C TYR A 9 -2.62 -11.68 -7.11
N ASP A 10 -1.53 -11.18 -6.53
CA ASP A 10 -0.52 -10.37 -7.20
C ASP A 10 0.15 -11.14 -8.35
N TYR A 11 0.64 -10.41 -9.37
CA TYR A 11 1.35 -11.01 -10.50
C TYR A 11 2.70 -11.61 -10.11
N HIS A 12 3.39 -10.97 -9.14
CA HIS A 12 4.73 -11.38 -8.74
C HIS A 12 4.67 -12.50 -7.71
N ARG A 13 5.44 -13.53 -7.97
CA ARG A 13 5.51 -14.71 -7.11
C ARG A 13 5.88 -14.37 -5.66
N ASP A 14 6.90 -13.50 -5.46
CA ASP A 14 7.39 -13.17 -4.13
C ASP A 14 6.34 -12.35 -3.34
N HIS A 15 5.55 -11.52 -4.01
CA HIS A 15 4.42 -10.82 -3.41
C HIS A 15 3.35 -11.82 -2.93
N ARG A 16 2.97 -12.77 -3.79
CA ARG A 16 1.97 -13.80 -3.43
C ARG A 16 2.43 -14.67 -2.27
N TYR A 17 3.67 -15.15 -2.30
CA TYR A 17 4.19 -16.01 -1.22
C TYR A 17 4.39 -15.22 0.07
N THR A 18 4.83 -13.97 0.02
CA THR A 18 4.86 -13.10 1.21
C THR A 18 3.47 -12.96 1.82
N SER A 19 2.47 -12.67 0.99
CA SER A 19 1.08 -12.59 1.44
C SER A 19 0.61 -13.91 2.06
N GLN A 20 0.86 -15.04 1.39
CA GLN A 20 0.49 -16.36 1.89
C GLN A 20 1.14 -16.67 3.24
N LEU A 21 2.43 -16.42 3.39
CA LEU A 21 3.14 -16.60 4.64
C LEU A 21 2.58 -15.74 5.78
N VAL A 22 2.21 -14.49 5.49
CA VAL A 22 1.56 -13.63 6.47
C VAL A 22 0.20 -14.20 6.88
N MET A 23 -0.60 -14.68 5.92
CA MET A 23 -1.91 -15.29 6.20
C MET A 23 -1.76 -16.56 7.03
N ASP A 24 -0.85 -17.44 6.64
CA ASP A 24 -0.61 -18.70 7.34
C ASP A 24 -0.08 -18.46 8.76
N ALA A 25 0.86 -17.52 8.92
CA ALA A 25 1.41 -17.17 10.23
C ALA A 25 0.38 -16.46 11.14
N SER A 26 -0.54 -15.68 10.58
CA SER A 26 -1.45 -14.86 11.37
C SER A 26 -2.30 -15.66 12.32
N TYR A 27 -2.90 -16.77 11.85
CA TYR A 27 -3.69 -17.64 12.69
C TYR A 27 -2.86 -18.30 13.80
N MET A 28 -1.59 -18.66 13.48
CA MET A 28 -0.71 -19.35 14.40
C MET A 28 -0.27 -18.49 15.59
N LEU A 29 -0.34 -17.16 15.47
CA LEU A 29 0.00 -16.23 16.56
C LEU A 29 -0.85 -16.42 17.81
N ILE A 30 -2.07 -16.91 17.66
CA ILE A 30 -3.03 -17.08 18.77
C ILE A 30 -3.19 -18.54 19.21
N VAL A 31 -2.53 -19.49 18.52
CA VAL A 31 -2.64 -20.92 18.85
C VAL A 31 -1.75 -21.25 20.04
N PRO A 32 -2.32 -21.74 21.19
CA PRO A 32 -1.55 -22.13 22.33
C PRO A 32 -0.62 -23.31 21.99
N HIS A 33 0.58 -23.29 22.55
CA HIS A 33 1.58 -24.39 22.43
C HIS A 33 2.06 -24.68 20.99
N TYR A 34 1.76 -23.85 20.01
CA TYR A 34 2.25 -24.04 18.64
C TYR A 34 3.79 -23.99 18.56
N PHE A 35 4.40 -23.09 19.32
CA PHE A 35 5.86 -22.95 19.42
C PHE A 35 6.45 -23.58 20.70
N GLY A 36 5.85 -24.65 21.20
CA GLY A 36 6.35 -25.38 22.34
C GLY A 36 6.41 -24.56 23.63
N GLU A 37 7.60 -24.13 24.02
CA GLU A 37 7.83 -23.42 25.28
C GLU A 37 7.36 -21.95 25.27
N PHE A 38 7.07 -21.39 24.09
CA PHE A 38 6.64 -20.01 23.99
C PHE A 38 5.11 -19.90 24.08
N PRO A 39 4.59 -19.09 25.02
CA PRO A 39 3.16 -18.79 25.04
C PRO A 39 2.78 -17.97 23.80
N PRO A 40 1.51 -17.99 23.37
CA PRO A 40 1.04 -17.12 22.30
C PRO A 40 1.33 -15.67 22.65
N GLN A 41 1.91 -14.93 21.70
CA GLN A 41 2.36 -13.55 21.91
C GLN A 41 1.17 -12.58 22.10
N THR A 42 0.01 -12.97 21.59
CA THR A 42 -1.22 -12.20 21.70
C THR A 42 -2.42 -13.11 21.79
N ARG A 43 -3.54 -12.58 22.31
CA ARG A 43 -4.85 -13.25 22.27
C ARG A 43 -5.74 -12.72 21.16
N GLU A 44 -5.28 -11.70 20.46
CA GLU A 44 -6.01 -11.09 19.35
C GLU A 44 -5.15 -11.10 18.10
N MET A 45 -5.78 -11.33 16.96
CA MET A 45 -5.16 -11.20 15.66
C MET A 45 -4.76 -9.74 15.41
N PRO A 46 -3.64 -9.46 14.73
CA PRO A 46 -3.37 -8.13 14.23
C PRO A 46 -4.38 -7.73 13.16
N VAL A 47 -4.56 -6.43 12.95
CA VAL A 47 -5.21 -5.92 11.75
C VAL A 47 -4.28 -6.18 10.57
N ILE A 48 -4.77 -6.84 9.53
CA ILE A 48 -3.99 -7.11 8.33
C ILE A 48 -4.57 -6.27 7.20
N CYS A 49 -3.69 -5.53 6.51
CA CYS A 49 -4.07 -4.67 5.41
C CYS A 49 -3.30 -5.09 4.15
N TYR A 50 -3.97 -5.09 3.01
CA TYR A 50 -3.34 -5.22 1.71
C TYR A 50 -2.94 -3.84 1.18
N ALA A 51 -1.69 -3.71 0.75
CA ALA A 51 -1.23 -2.56 0.00
C ALA A 51 -1.91 -2.53 -1.38
N PHE A 52 -2.11 -1.33 -1.90
CA PHE A 52 -2.80 -1.10 -3.16
C PHE A 52 -2.16 -1.84 -4.35
N ASP A 53 -3.02 -2.41 -5.19
CA ASP A 53 -2.69 -2.91 -6.52
C ASP A 53 -3.79 -2.57 -7.56
N LYS A 54 -3.52 -2.85 -8.85
CA LYS A 54 -4.44 -2.59 -9.96
C LYS A 54 -5.11 -3.86 -10.52
N PHE A 55 -4.94 -5.00 -9.86
CA PHE A 55 -5.45 -6.26 -10.36
C PHE A 55 -6.96 -6.33 -10.21
N LYS A 56 -7.61 -6.87 -11.26
CA LYS A 56 -9.07 -6.98 -11.33
C LYS A 56 -9.58 -8.37 -10.97
N ASN A 57 -8.72 -9.37 -10.99
CA ASN A 57 -9.09 -10.76 -10.72
C ASN A 57 -8.48 -11.20 -9.36
N PRO A 58 -9.23 -11.95 -8.53
CA PRO A 58 -10.62 -12.38 -8.70
C PRO A 58 -11.64 -11.25 -8.49
N LYS A 59 -11.24 -10.15 -7.85
CA LYS A 59 -12.04 -8.93 -7.68
C LYS A 59 -11.12 -7.70 -7.75
N PRO A 60 -11.63 -6.54 -8.18
CA PRO A 60 -10.91 -5.28 -8.07
C PRO A 60 -10.51 -4.98 -6.63
N PHE A 61 -9.44 -4.21 -6.45
CA PHE A 61 -9.02 -3.72 -5.14
C PHE A 61 -10.13 -2.86 -4.51
N GLN A 62 -10.42 -3.12 -3.25
CA GLN A 62 -11.38 -2.34 -2.49
C GLN A 62 -10.62 -1.37 -1.59
N ILE A 63 -10.88 -0.07 -1.74
CA ILE A 63 -10.30 0.91 -0.83
C ILE A 63 -11.15 0.98 0.44
N ASP A 64 -10.62 0.48 1.54
CA ASP A 64 -11.22 0.63 2.87
C ASP A 64 -10.62 1.82 3.62
N VAL A 65 -9.35 2.11 3.37
CA VAL A 65 -8.58 3.21 3.97
C VAL A 65 -7.86 3.97 2.87
N LEU A 66 -7.95 5.30 2.90
CA LEU A 66 -7.25 6.19 1.98
C LEU A 66 -6.55 7.31 2.77
N LEU A 67 -5.25 7.45 2.56
CA LEU A 67 -4.41 8.49 3.17
C LEU A 67 -3.90 9.46 2.12
N ASN A 68 -4.04 10.76 2.38
CA ASN A 68 -3.27 11.76 1.64
C ASN A 68 -1.83 11.76 2.17
N ILE A 69 -0.86 11.70 1.26
CA ILE A 69 0.56 11.69 1.57
C ILE A 69 1.32 12.85 0.91
N ASP A 70 0.62 13.91 0.49
CA ASP A 70 1.26 15.06 -0.17
C ASP A 70 2.42 15.62 0.67
N ASP A 71 2.21 15.73 1.99
CA ASP A 71 3.18 16.31 2.91
C ASP A 71 4.44 15.45 3.13
N ILE A 72 4.38 14.16 2.80
CA ILE A 72 5.48 13.19 2.96
C ILE A 72 5.88 12.52 1.65
N TYR A 73 5.35 13.00 0.52
CA TYR A 73 5.61 12.38 -0.78
C TYR A 73 7.09 12.41 -1.16
N GLU A 74 7.78 13.49 -0.86
CA GLU A 74 9.23 13.60 -1.13
C GLU A 74 10.05 12.60 -0.32
N GLU A 75 9.69 12.36 0.94
CA GLU A 75 10.32 11.35 1.78
C GLU A 75 10.08 9.94 1.23
N LYS A 76 8.87 9.68 0.74
CA LYS A 76 8.55 8.42 0.05
C LYS A 76 9.42 8.23 -1.18
N VAL A 77 9.56 9.25 -2.03
CA VAL A 77 10.40 9.21 -3.23
C VAL A 77 11.86 8.92 -2.86
N LYS A 78 12.40 9.61 -1.86
CA LYS A 78 13.77 9.37 -1.35
C LYS A 78 13.95 7.96 -0.82
N ALA A 79 13.00 7.45 -0.03
CA ALA A 79 13.05 6.09 0.50
C ALA A 79 13.07 5.03 -0.62
N ILE A 80 12.25 5.22 -1.65
CA ILE A 80 12.17 4.32 -2.80
C ILE A 80 13.46 4.38 -3.64
N ALA A 81 14.10 5.53 -3.76
CA ALA A 81 15.36 5.69 -4.48
C ALA A 81 16.51 4.85 -3.91
N HIS A 82 16.42 4.37 -2.67
CA HIS A 82 17.40 3.42 -2.12
C HIS A 82 17.29 2.00 -2.70
N HIS A 83 16.23 1.68 -3.45
CA HIS A 83 16.13 0.44 -4.22
C HIS A 83 16.82 0.60 -5.60
N GLU A 84 18.14 0.81 -5.59
CA GLU A 84 18.92 1.18 -6.77
C GLU A 84 18.75 0.20 -7.92
N SER A 85 18.97 -1.08 -7.69
CA SER A 85 18.85 -2.10 -8.74
C SER A 85 17.45 -2.17 -9.34
N GLN A 86 16.41 -1.89 -8.54
CA GLN A 86 15.04 -1.91 -9.00
C GLN A 86 14.71 -0.69 -9.87
N PHE A 87 15.02 0.52 -9.38
CA PHE A 87 14.55 1.76 -9.99
C PHE A 87 15.51 2.34 -11.04
N PHE A 88 16.81 2.03 -10.95
CA PHE A 88 17.81 2.63 -11.83
C PHE A 88 18.48 1.64 -12.80
N GLU A 89 18.26 0.33 -12.59
CA GLU A 89 18.77 -0.71 -13.47
C GLU A 89 17.62 -1.48 -14.15
N TRP A 90 16.86 -2.26 -13.38
CA TRP A 90 15.90 -3.20 -13.93
C TRP A 90 14.66 -2.54 -14.55
N LEU A 91 14.01 -1.60 -13.89
CA LEU A 91 12.83 -0.91 -14.45
C LEU A 91 13.16 -0.11 -15.72
N PRO A 92 14.24 0.70 -15.77
CA PRO A 92 14.66 1.34 -17.01
C PRO A 92 14.93 0.33 -18.14
N TRP A 93 15.59 -0.78 -17.83
CA TRP A 93 15.85 -1.85 -18.81
C TRP A 93 14.53 -2.43 -19.38
N THR A 94 13.51 -2.65 -18.56
CA THR A 94 12.23 -3.21 -19.03
C THR A 94 11.51 -2.34 -20.06
N ILE A 95 11.79 -1.06 -20.09
CA ILE A 95 11.21 -0.09 -21.02
C ILE A 95 12.22 0.45 -22.04
N GLN A 96 13.40 -0.21 -22.17
CA GLN A 96 14.48 0.14 -23.09
C GLN A 96 15.02 1.58 -22.87
N MET A 97 15.13 1.97 -21.61
CA MET A 97 15.60 3.29 -21.17
C MET A 97 16.80 3.19 -20.21
N GLU A 98 17.57 2.12 -20.29
CA GLU A 98 18.72 1.82 -19.43
C GLU A 98 19.81 2.89 -19.46
N ASN A 99 19.87 3.70 -20.51
CA ASN A 99 20.87 4.76 -20.68
C ASN A 99 20.42 6.12 -20.10
N ILE A 100 19.22 6.22 -19.55
CA ILE A 100 18.71 7.48 -18.95
C ILE A 100 19.42 7.78 -17.63
N ILE A 101 19.73 6.73 -16.88
CA ILE A 101 20.44 6.83 -15.60
C ILE A 101 21.85 6.27 -15.79
N THR A 102 22.84 7.12 -15.61
CA THR A 102 24.26 6.77 -15.58
C THR A 102 24.81 7.02 -14.19
N GLU A 103 26.04 6.58 -13.94
CA GLU A 103 26.74 6.87 -12.68
C GLU A 103 26.90 8.39 -12.41
N GLU A 104 26.96 9.18 -13.50
CA GLU A 104 27.08 10.64 -13.44
C GLU A 104 25.74 11.36 -13.24
N THR A 105 24.60 10.63 -13.28
CA THR A 105 23.27 11.23 -13.10
C THR A 105 23.14 11.74 -11.67
N ASP A 106 22.85 13.04 -11.54
CA ASP A 106 22.68 13.67 -10.24
C ASP A 106 21.46 13.12 -9.47
N LEU A 107 21.47 13.33 -8.18
CA LEU A 107 20.42 12.81 -7.28
C LEU A 107 19.04 13.36 -7.63
N ASP A 108 18.94 14.64 -8.01
CA ASP A 108 17.64 15.28 -8.27
C ASP A 108 16.96 14.64 -9.49
N LYS A 109 17.70 14.34 -10.54
CA LYS A 109 17.18 13.59 -11.71
C LYS A 109 16.79 12.15 -11.38
N ARG A 110 17.55 11.50 -10.50
CA ARG A 110 17.18 10.16 -10.01
C ARG A 110 15.86 10.20 -9.25
N LEU A 111 15.67 11.17 -8.37
CA LEU A 111 14.43 11.36 -7.61
C LEU A 111 13.25 11.73 -8.52
N GLU A 112 13.47 12.56 -9.54
CA GLU A 112 12.46 12.90 -10.54
C GLU A 112 11.98 11.64 -11.29
N LEU A 113 12.90 10.77 -11.71
CA LEU A 113 12.55 9.51 -12.38
C LEU A 113 11.71 8.60 -11.46
N VAL A 114 12.10 8.45 -10.20
CA VAL A 114 11.30 7.69 -9.23
C VAL A 114 9.89 8.28 -9.11
N GLY A 115 9.77 9.60 -8.99
CA GLY A 115 8.48 10.29 -8.96
C GLY A 115 7.63 10.03 -10.20
N MET A 116 8.23 10.05 -11.41
CA MET A 116 7.53 9.72 -12.66
C MET A 116 7.03 8.27 -12.67
N VAL A 117 7.86 7.32 -12.24
CA VAL A 117 7.48 5.89 -12.16
C VAL A 117 6.32 5.70 -11.19
N LEU A 118 6.36 6.33 -10.03
CA LEU A 118 5.29 6.26 -9.05
C LEU A 118 3.98 6.85 -9.60
N ASN A 119 4.04 8.02 -10.20
CA ASN A 119 2.88 8.69 -10.79
C ASN A 119 2.25 7.84 -11.90
N ASN A 120 3.04 7.23 -12.77
CA ASN A 120 2.54 6.35 -13.83
C ASN A 120 1.94 5.05 -13.29
N ASN A 121 2.49 4.51 -12.21
CA ASN A 121 1.98 3.28 -11.62
C ASN A 121 0.73 3.49 -10.76
N PHE A 122 0.62 4.63 -10.08
CA PHE A 122 -0.50 4.94 -9.18
C PHE A 122 -1.50 5.94 -9.78
N GLY A 123 -1.12 6.67 -10.84
CA GLY A 123 -1.97 7.65 -11.49
C GLY A 123 -3.35 7.13 -11.93
N PRO A 124 -3.49 5.93 -12.53
CA PRO A 124 -4.79 5.38 -12.90
C PRO A 124 -5.75 5.06 -11.75
N ILE A 125 -5.29 5.07 -10.50
CA ILE A 125 -6.23 5.02 -9.37
C ILE A 125 -7.15 6.25 -9.40
N SER A 126 -6.59 7.38 -9.81
CA SER A 126 -7.33 8.65 -9.85
C SER A 126 -8.57 8.58 -10.74
N GLU A 127 -8.57 7.84 -11.83
CA GLU A 127 -9.74 7.75 -12.72
C GLU A 127 -10.90 6.99 -12.07
N GLN A 128 -10.62 5.84 -11.47
CA GLN A 128 -11.64 5.02 -10.80
C GLN A 128 -12.24 5.72 -9.57
N TYR A 129 -11.43 6.49 -8.87
CA TYR A 129 -11.80 7.17 -7.63
C TYR A 129 -11.82 8.69 -7.77
N PHE A 130 -11.81 9.21 -9.00
CA PHE A 130 -11.70 10.64 -9.29
C PHE A 130 -12.77 11.49 -8.59
N GLU A 131 -14.02 11.06 -8.63
CA GLU A 131 -15.11 11.77 -7.97
C GLU A 131 -14.99 11.69 -6.44
N PHE A 132 -14.44 10.61 -5.94
CA PHE A 132 -14.12 10.49 -4.51
C PHE A 132 -12.98 11.42 -4.11
N LEU A 133 -11.88 11.41 -4.84
CA LEU A 133 -10.74 12.28 -4.58
C LEU A 133 -11.13 13.76 -4.65
N LYS A 134 -11.96 14.14 -5.59
CA LYS A 134 -12.54 15.50 -5.65
C LYS A 134 -13.36 15.86 -4.41
N THR A 135 -14.13 14.90 -3.90
CA THR A 135 -14.97 15.11 -2.72
C THR A 135 -14.12 15.15 -1.44
N ALA A 136 -13.14 14.25 -1.35
CA ALA A 136 -12.23 14.15 -0.21
C ALA A 136 -11.24 15.31 -0.14
N PHE A 137 -10.76 15.78 -1.30
CA PHE A 137 -9.73 16.82 -1.42
C PHE A 137 -10.16 17.95 -2.36
N PRO A 138 -11.17 18.77 -1.96
CA PRO A 138 -11.73 19.81 -2.82
C PRO A 138 -10.65 20.84 -3.18
N GLY A 139 -10.58 21.17 -4.49
CA GLY A 139 -9.64 22.16 -5.02
C GLY A 139 -8.24 21.66 -5.33
N LYS A 140 -7.87 20.45 -4.96
CA LYS A 140 -6.59 19.83 -5.36
C LYS A 140 -6.71 19.19 -6.75
N LYS A 141 -5.78 19.50 -7.66
CA LYS A 141 -5.72 18.91 -9.01
C LYS A 141 -5.04 17.53 -8.99
N ASN A 142 -3.99 17.42 -8.19
CA ASN A 142 -3.23 16.18 -7.99
C ASN A 142 -3.15 15.92 -6.51
N VAL A 143 -3.34 14.67 -6.11
CA VAL A 143 -3.25 14.21 -4.73
C VAL A 143 -2.40 12.95 -4.74
N SER A 144 -1.33 12.97 -3.94
CA SER A 144 -0.57 11.76 -3.65
C SER A 144 -1.25 11.02 -2.51
N PHE A 145 -1.43 9.72 -2.65
CA PHE A 145 -2.14 8.95 -1.64
C PHE A 145 -1.63 7.52 -1.52
N GLU A 146 -1.92 6.92 -0.37
CA GLU A 146 -1.82 5.49 -0.12
C GLU A 146 -3.22 4.92 0.14
N ALA A 147 -3.47 3.72 -0.35
CA ALA A 147 -4.74 3.05 -0.16
C ALA A 147 -4.52 1.63 0.38
N PHE A 148 -5.42 1.21 1.27
CA PHE A 148 -5.36 -0.11 1.87
C PHE A 148 -6.73 -0.79 1.85
N GLU A 149 -6.72 -2.10 1.57
CA GLU A 149 -7.87 -2.99 1.74
C GLU A 149 -7.67 -3.80 3.04
N ILE A 150 -8.69 -3.90 3.88
CA ILE A 150 -8.61 -4.67 5.13
C ILE A 150 -8.85 -6.15 4.83
N CYS A 151 -7.89 -6.98 5.23
CA CYS A 151 -7.98 -8.42 5.08
C CYS A 151 -9.01 -9.02 6.04
N GLU A 152 -9.85 -9.94 5.53
CA GLU A 152 -10.87 -10.64 6.32
C GLU A 152 -10.29 -11.57 7.39
N TYR A 153 -9.07 -12.06 7.20
CA TYR A 153 -8.46 -13.06 8.08
C TYR A 153 -7.78 -12.48 9.32
N GLY A 154 -7.55 -11.15 9.33
CA GLY A 154 -7.07 -10.45 10.50
C GLY A 154 -8.18 -10.00 11.43
N LYS A 155 -7.81 -9.30 12.52
CA LYS A 155 -8.76 -8.57 13.35
C LYS A 155 -9.55 -7.59 12.48
N GLN A 156 -10.88 -7.62 12.63
CA GLN A 156 -11.76 -6.65 12.01
C GLN A 156 -11.87 -5.41 12.90
N PRO A 157 -11.18 -4.31 12.57
CA PRO A 157 -11.06 -3.17 13.46
C PRO A 157 -12.37 -2.37 13.51
N LYS A 158 -12.68 -1.85 14.69
CA LYS A 158 -13.72 -0.84 14.83
C LYS A 158 -13.21 0.49 14.24
N LYS A 159 -14.12 1.37 13.85
CA LYS A 159 -13.79 2.69 13.31
C LYS A 159 -12.86 3.50 14.22
N SER A 160 -13.05 3.43 15.54
CA SER A 160 -12.18 4.10 16.51
C SER A 160 -10.76 3.56 16.54
N GLU A 161 -10.57 2.27 16.22
CA GLU A 161 -9.26 1.63 16.09
C GLU A 161 -8.60 2.03 14.77
N LEU A 162 -9.36 2.03 13.66
CA LEU A 162 -8.86 2.51 12.36
C LEU A 162 -8.37 3.96 12.43
N LYS A 163 -9.09 4.85 13.12
CA LYS A 163 -8.66 6.24 13.33
C LYS A 163 -7.35 6.37 14.12
N LYS A 164 -7.06 5.40 15.00
CA LYS A 164 -5.78 5.36 15.73
C LYS A 164 -4.64 4.80 14.87
N LEU A 165 -4.93 3.76 14.07
CA LEU A 165 -3.94 3.13 13.18
C LEU A 165 -3.60 4.02 11.99
N PHE A 166 -4.57 4.76 11.47
CA PHE A 166 -4.45 5.63 10.30
C PHE A 166 -4.95 7.05 10.61
N PRO A 167 -4.18 7.86 11.37
CA PRO A 167 -4.56 9.24 11.66
C PRO A 167 -4.72 10.05 10.37
N GLY A 168 -5.82 10.79 10.26
CA GLY A 168 -6.10 11.61 9.08
C GLY A 168 -6.61 10.87 7.83
N ALA A 169 -6.77 9.55 7.90
CA ALA A 169 -7.28 8.77 6.78
C ALA A 169 -8.78 8.94 6.56
N TYR A 170 -9.18 8.75 5.31
CA TYR A 170 -10.56 8.56 4.90
C TYR A 170 -10.88 7.06 4.92
N PHE A 171 -12.07 6.70 5.40
CA PHE A 171 -12.53 5.32 5.48
C PHE A 171 -13.74 5.14 4.58
N THR A 172 -13.77 4.03 3.85
CA THR A 172 -14.91 3.65 3.02
C THR A 172 -15.61 2.43 3.63
N LYS A 173 -16.91 2.27 3.35
CA LYS A 173 -17.59 0.99 3.54
C LYS A 173 -17.56 0.22 2.23
N PRO A 174 -17.68 -1.11 2.26
CA PRO A 174 -17.86 -1.89 1.05
C PRO A 174 -18.98 -1.30 0.18
N GLY A 175 -18.60 -0.73 -0.99
CA GLY A 175 -19.53 -0.11 -1.94
C GLY A 175 -20.03 1.29 -1.62
N GLU A 176 -19.62 1.92 -0.51
CA GLU A 176 -19.99 3.29 -0.15
C GLU A 176 -18.77 4.10 0.29
N LEU A 177 -18.73 5.36 -0.16
CA LEU A 177 -17.76 6.34 0.32
C LEU A 177 -18.20 6.84 1.70
N ASP A 178 -17.53 6.43 2.75
CA ASP A 178 -17.84 6.90 4.08
C ASP A 178 -17.32 8.33 4.30
N LYS A 179 -18.22 9.34 4.21
CA LYS A 179 -17.95 10.77 4.43
C LYS A 179 -17.66 11.10 5.90
N TYR A 180 -16.92 10.29 6.61
CA TYR A 180 -16.79 10.39 8.07
C TYR A 180 -15.67 11.30 8.57
N ASN A 181 -15.18 12.23 7.79
CA ASN A 181 -14.23 13.25 8.25
C ASN A 181 -14.90 14.62 8.40
N LYS A 182 -16.10 14.66 8.98
CA LYS A 182 -16.65 15.88 9.54
C LYS A 182 -16.71 15.77 11.06
#